data_90d15601fa7c5fe00fe827af47a602ae
#
_entry.id   90d15601fa7c5fe00fe827af47a602ae
#
_cell.length_a   1.000
_cell.length_b   1.000
_cell.length_c   1.000
_cell.angle_alpha   90.00
_cell.angle_beta   90.00
_cell.angle_gamma   90.00
#
_symmetry.space_group_name_H-M   'P 1'
#
loop_
_entity.id
_entity.type
_entity.pdbx_description
1 polymer ?
#
loop_
_entity_poly.entity_id
_entity_poly.type
_entity_poly.pdbx_seq_one_letter_code
_entity_poly.pdbx_strand_id
1 'polypeptide(L)'
;TLFRSCRWLPHIWDANRQKRFIAGNEVEARRLFYDLLQIFKEREEVSISDKSEKILPHYILFVAEEQFLEGEMFSKYILDRGKEYGLTVVWLDSMRKKLPNTCKMVLEINGGFTGRYEIERHSQKKEKINFDYTEKNIAEKLIRSISGIKVMEIEEKAGIPEVVDFLGM
;
A
#
# COMPACT_ATOMS: atom_id res chain seq x y z
N THR A 1 14.48 -5.11 -12.50
CA THR A 1 13.14 -5.11 -11.86
C THR A 1 12.52 -3.73 -11.94
N LEU A 2 11.24 -3.68 -12.30
CA LEU A 2 10.48 -2.45 -12.57
C LEU A 2 10.47 -1.49 -11.35
N PHE A 3 10.47 -2.05 -10.14
CA PHE A 3 10.34 -1.32 -8.88
C PHE A 3 11.65 -1.16 -8.09
N ARG A 4 12.81 -1.33 -8.75
CA ARG A 4 14.11 -1.24 -8.06
C ARG A 4 14.31 0.08 -7.31
N SER A 5 13.81 1.19 -7.87
CA SER A 5 13.93 2.52 -7.28
C SER A 5 13.07 2.69 -6.02
N CYS A 6 11.97 1.95 -5.90
CA CYS A 6 11.07 2.03 -4.74
C CYS A 6 11.76 1.65 -3.43
N ARG A 7 12.88 0.92 -3.48
CA ARG A 7 13.70 0.59 -2.28
C ARG A 7 14.18 1.81 -1.48
N TRP A 8 14.14 2.99 -2.09
CA TRP A 8 14.57 4.23 -1.45
C TRP A 8 13.41 5.02 -0.83
N LEU A 9 12.16 4.58 -1.04
CA LEU A 9 11.01 5.23 -0.42
C LEU A 9 11.06 5.09 1.11
N PRO A 10 10.80 6.17 1.85
CA PRO A 10 10.74 6.09 3.32
C PRO A 10 9.61 5.19 3.82
N HIS A 11 8.51 5.10 3.07
CA HIS A 11 7.28 4.37 3.41
C HIS A 11 7.42 2.84 3.39
N ILE A 12 8.52 2.30 2.80
CA ILE A 12 8.75 0.85 2.78
C ILE A 12 9.53 0.34 3.99
N TRP A 13 9.86 1.21 4.92
CA TRP A 13 10.54 0.85 6.14
C TRP A 13 9.56 0.74 7.31
N ASP A 14 9.84 -0.18 8.23
CA ASP A 14 9.22 -0.15 9.55
C ASP A 14 9.66 1.12 10.33
N ALA A 15 8.97 1.41 11.43
CA ALA A 15 9.23 2.58 12.27
C ALA A 15 10.69 2.66 12.73
N ASN A 16 11.31 1.52 12.99
CA ASN A 16 12.70 1.41 13.46
C ASN A 16 13.73 1.33 12.34
N ARG A 17 13.32 1.33 11.07
CA ARG A 17 14.14 1.13 9.87
C ARG A 17 14.99 -0.16 9.88
N GLN A 18 14.49 -1.19 10.53
CA GLN A 18 15.14 -2.49 10.58
C GLN A 18 14.65 -3.43 9.48
N LYS A 19 13.38 -3.28 9.09
CA LYS A 19 12.74 -4.12 8.06
C LYS A 19 12.29 -3.27 6.89
N ARG A 20 12.37 -3.87 5.68
CA ARG A 20 11.83 -3.28 4.46
C ARG A 20 10.64 -4.09 3.97
N PHE A 21 9.54 -3.42 3.71
CA PHE A 21 8.34 -4.01 3.10
C PHE A 21 8.42 -3.96 1.57
N ILE A 22 9.42 -4.63 1.02
CA ILE A 22 9.62 -4.80 -0.42
C ILE A 22 10.23 -6.17 -0.69
N ALA A 23 9.74 -6.86 -1.72
CA ALA A 23 10.22 -8.15 -2.15
C ALA A 23 10.48 -8.15 -3.65
N GLY A 24 11.60 -8.70 -4.08
CA GLY A 24 11.99 -8.85 -5.48
C GLY A 24 12.18 -10.29 -5.95
N ASN A 25 11.96 -11.25 -5.05
CA ASN A 25 12.00 -12.69 -5.32
C ASN A 25 11.11 -13.44 -4.33
N GLU A 26 10.92 -14.74 -4.57
CA GLU A 26 10.03 -15.58 -3.77
C GLU A 26 10.43 -15.66 -2.29
N VAL A 27 11.73 -15.77 -1.99
CA VAL A 27 12.22 -15.86 -0.60
C VAL A 27 11.92 -14.60 0.19
N GLU A 28 12.15 -13.43 -0.43
CA GLU A 28 11.83 -12.14 0.16
C GLU A 28 10.31 -11.97 0.31
N ALA A 29 9.53 -12.42 -0.68
CA ALA A 29 8.08 -12.35 -0.64
C ALA A 29 7.49 -13.18 0.51
N ARG A 30 7.93 -14.42 0.68
CA ARG A 30 7.50 -15.27 1.81
C ARG A 30 7.80 -14.64 3.16
N ARG A 31 8.99 -14.07 3.31
CA ARG A 31 9.37 -13.39 4.56
C ARG A 31 8.48 -12.17 4.80
N LEU A 32 8.24 -11.36 3.77
CA LEU A 32 7.36 -10.20 3.82
C LEU A 32 5.93 -10.61 4.22
N PHE A 33 5.37 -11.64 3.59
CA PHE A 33 4.03 -12.12 3.90
C PHE A 33 3.92 -12.71 5.30
N TYR A 34 4.98 -13.35 5.79
CA TYR A 34 5.02 -13.80 7.18
C TYR A 34 4.96 -12.61 8.16
N ASP A 35 5.79 -11.57 7.95
CA ASP A 35 5.79 -10.38 8.78
C ASP A 35 4.43 -9.66 8.74
N LEU A 36 3.84 -9.48 7.55
CA LEU A 36 2.51 -8.90 7.39
C LEU A 36 1.43 -9.75 8.06
N LEU A 37 1.51 -11.09 7.95
CA LEU A 37 0.56 -11.98 8.58
C LEU A 37 0.51 -11.80 10.11
N GLN A 38 1.66 -11.60 10.76
CA GLN A 38 1.69 -11.34 12.20
C GLN A 38 0.97 -10.01 12.53
N ILE A 39 1.32 -8.94 11.83
CA ILE A 39 0.69 -7.62 12.01
C ILE A 39 -0.83 -7.71 11.85
N PHE A 40 -1.31 -8.42 10.81
CA PHE A 40 -2.74 -8.50 10.52
C PHE A 40 -3.50 -9.44 11.47
N LYS A 41 -2.85 -10.46 12.02
CA LYS A 41 -3.43 -11.29 13.09
C LYS A 41 -3.62 -10.47 14.38
N GLU A 42 -2.62 -9.69 14.77
CA GLU A 42 -2.73 -8.79 15.93
C GLU A 42 -3.89 -7.80 15.76
N ARG A 43 -4.05 -7.23 14.57
CA ARG A 43 -5.16 -6.34 14.25
C ARG A 43 -6.52 -7.04 14.29
N GLU A 44 -6.59 -8.28 13.82
CA GLU A 44 -7.81 -9.09 13.88
C GLU A 44 -8.22 -9.33 15.33
N GLU A 45 -7.28 -9.62 16.23
CA GLU A 45 -7.51 -9.82 17.66
C GLU A 45 -7.99 -8.54 18.35
N VAL A 46 -7.34 -7.40 18.08
CA VAL A 46 -7.73 -6.09 18.62
C VAL A 46 -9.12 -5.67 18.12
N SER A 47 -9.40 -5.84 16.83
CA SER A 47 -10.69 -5.49 16.23
C SER A 47 -11.87 -6.27 16.80
N ILE A 48 -11.62 -7.47 17.34
CA ILE A 48 -12.64 -8.26 18.04
C ILE A 48 -12.95 -7.65 19.42
N SER A 49 -11.96 -7.06 20.08
CA SER A 49 -12.09 -6.50 21.42
C SER A 49 -12.64 -5.08 21.46
N ASP A 50 -12.28 -4.24 20.48
CA ASP A 50 -12.74 -2.84 20.39
C ASP A 50 -12.98 -2.41 18.93
N LYS A 51 -14.25 -2.23 18.58
CA LYS A 51 -14.68 -1.81 17.24
C LYS A 51 -14.49 -0.32 16.96
N SER A 52 -14.13 0.47 17.96
CA SER A 52 -14.00 1.94 17.84
C SER A 52 -12.59 2.40 17.52
N GLU A 53 -11.61 1.52 17.66
CA GLU A 53 -10.21 1.88 17.47
C GLU A 53 -9.84 1.98 15.98
N LYS A 54 -9.23 3.10 15.63
CA LYS A 54 -8.77 3.37 14.26
C LYS A 54 -7.55 2.50 13.95
N ILE A 55 -7.66 1.64 12.94
CA ILE A 55 -6.58 0.74 12.54
C ILE A 55 -5.49 1.52 11.79
N LEU A 56 -4.39 1.78 12.44
CA LEU A 56 -3.22 2.49 11.90
C LEU A 56 -1.93 1.67 12.13
N PRO A 57 -0.92 1.84 11.27
CA PRO A 57 -0.94 2.54 9.98
C PRO A 57 -1.74 1.78 8.91
N HIS A 58 -2.28 2.50 7.91
CA HIS A 58 -2.91 1.88 6.76
C HIS A 58 -1.84 1.42 5.76
N TYR A 59 -1.90 0.16 5.33
CA TYR A 59 -0.97 -0.40 4.35
C TYR A 59 -1.53 -0.33 2.94
N ILE A 60 -0.68 0.01 1.99
CA ILE A 60 -0.97 -0.08 0.56
C ILE A 60 0.02 -1.10 -0.04
N LEU A 61 -0.49 -2.26 -0.44
CA LEU A 61 0.32 -3.34 -1.00
C LEU A 61 0.21 -3.34 -2.53
N PHE A 62 1.34 -3.17 -3.21
CA PHE A 62 1.44 -3.31 -4.65
C PHE A 62 1.89 -4.74 -5.01
N VAL A 63 1.07 -5.45 -5.77
CA VAL A 63 1.34 -6.82 -6.23
C VAL A 63 1.54 -6.82 -7.73
N ALA A 64 2.76 -7.12 -8.17
CA ALA A 64 3.13 -7.20 -9.58
C ALA A 64 3.30 -8.64 -10.10
N GLU A 65 3.43 -9.61 -9.20
CA GLU A 65 3.62 -11.03 -9.53
C GLU A 65 2.75 -11.89 -8.62
N GLU A 66 1.59 -12.32 -9.14
CA GLU A 66 0.59 -13.11 -8.41
C GLU A 66 1.14 -14.45 -7.89
N GLN A 67 2.09 -15.03 -8.62
CA GLN A 67 2.70 -16.32 -8.25
C GLN A 67 3.33 -16.34 -6.86
N PHE A 68 3.74 -15.19 -6.33
CA PHE A 68 4.30 -15.10 -4.97
C PHE A 68 3.25 -15.26 -3.86
N LEU A 69 1.96 -15.22 -4.21
CA LEU A 69 0.86 -15.37 -3.26
C LEU A 69 0.34 -16.81 -3.17
N GLU A 70 0.75 -17.68 -4.09
CA GLU A 70 0.27 -19.04 -4.13
C GLU A 70 0.68 -19.81 -2.86
N GLY A 71 -0.31 -20.35 -2.16
CA GLY A 71 -0.10 -21.08 -0.90
C GLY A 71 0.20 -20.23 0.33
N GLU A 72 0.28 -18.91 0.22
CA GLU A 72 0.55 -18.03 1.34
C GLU A 72 -0.71 -17.76 2.18
N MET A 73 -0.61 -17.94 3.49
CA MET A 73 -1.73 -17.70 4.42
C MET A 73 -2.20 -16.24 4.43
N PHE A 74 -1.32 -15.30 4.09
CA PHE A 74 -1.65 -13.89 4.02
C PHE A 74 -2.60 -13.56 2.86
N SER A 75 -2.74 -14.45 1.86
CA SER A 75 -3.61 -14.26 0.70
C SER A 75 -5.07 -13.98 1.09
N LYS A 76 -5.56 -14.51 2.22
CA LYS A 76 -6.91 -14.23 2.73
C LYS A 76 -7.17 -12.75 2.97
N TYR A 77 -6.17 -12.00 3.48
CA TYR A 77 -6.29 -10.56 3.70
C TYR A 77 -6.19 -9.77 2.39
N ILE A 78 -5.36 -10.25 1.45
CA ILE A 78 -5.19 -9.61 0.15
C ILE A 78 -6.47 -9.71 -0.69
N LEU A 79 -7.12 -10.88 -0.69
CA LEU A 79 -8.24 -11.16 -1.59
C LEU A 79 -9.59 -10.74 -1.03
N ASP A 80 -9.77 -10.71 0.29
CA ASP A 80 -11.11 -10.54 0.88
C ASP A 80 -11.13 -9.54 2.04
N ARG A 81 -10.45 -9.83 3.13
CA ARG A 81 -10.65 -9.15 4.41
C ARG A 81 -9.75 -7.94 4.68
N GLY A 82 -8.78 -7.66 3.82
CA GLY A 82 -7.75 -6.65 4.10
C GLY A 82 -8.29 -5.26 4.43
N LYS A 83 -9.40 -4.85 3.79
CA LYS A 83 -10.03 -3.56 4.05
C LYS A 83 -10.44 -3.38 5.51
N GLU A 84 -10.92 -4.43 6.16
CA GLU A 84 -11.36 -4.42 7.55
C GLU A 84 -10.20 -4.13 8.51
N TYR A 85 -8.98 -4.46 8.10
CA TYR A 85 -7.76 -4.36 8.90
C TYR A 85 -6.76 -3.32 8.36
N GLY A 86 -7.24 -2.37 7.56
CA GLY A 86 -6.42 -1.27 7.07
C GLY A 86 -5.45 -1.66 5.95
N LEU A 87 -5.86 -2.54 5.02
CA LEU A 87 -5.10 -2.90 3.82
C LEU A 87 -5.83 -2.49 2.55
N THR A 88 -5.14 -1.79 1.66
CA THR A 88 -5.53 -1.60 0.26
C THR A 88 -4.56 -2.34 -0.63
N VAL A 89 -5.07 -3.12 -1.58
CA VAL A 89 -4.23 -3.87 -2.52
C VAL A 89 -4.36 -3.28 -3.92
N VAL A 90 -3.22 -3.02 -4.54
CA VAL A 90 -3.09 -2.53 -5.91
C VAL A 90 -2.42 -3.61 -6.76
N TRP A 91 -3.19 -4.26 -7.61
CA TRP A 91 -2.71 -5.26 -8.55
C TRP A 91 -2.18 -4.61 -9.82
N LEU A 92 -1.01 -5.06 -10.27
CA LEU A 92 -0.35 -4.53 -11.46
C LEU A 92 -0.10 -5.69 -12.43
N ASP A 93 -0.76 -5.67 -13.57
CA ASP A 93 -0.54 -6.63 -14.65
C ASP A 93 -0.71 -5.95 -16.01
N SER A 94 -0.04 -6.48 -17.03
CA SER A 94 -0.19 -6.05 -18.42
C SER A 94 -1.48 -6.51 -19.07
N MET A 95 -2.15 -7.50 -18.49
CA MET A 95 -3.38 -8.08 -19.00
C MET A 95 -4.51 -8.04 -17.98
N ARG A 96 -5.59 -7.36 -18.31
CA ARG A 96 -6.79 -7.27 -17.47
C ARG A 96 -7.31 -8.63 -16.98
N LYS A 97 -7.27 -9.67 -17.83
CA LYS A 97 -7.76 -11.01 -17.49
C LYS A 97 -7.01 -11.70 -16.35
N LYS A 98 -5.80 -11.25 -16.05
CA LYS A 98 -4.98 -11.78 -14.97
C LYS A 98 -5.25 -11.09 -13.63
N LEU A 99 -6.00 -9.99 -13.62
CA LEU A 99 -6.37 -9.33 -12.37
C LEU A 99 -7.39 -10.19 -11.62
N PRO A 100 -7.26 -10.35 -10.29
CA PRO A 100 -8.23 -11.04 -9.46
C PRO A 100 -9.65 -10.50 -9.63
N ASN A 101 -10.65 -11.39 -9.56
CA ASN A 101 -12.05 -11.00 -9.67
C ASN A 101 -12.52 -10.13 -8.49
N THR A 102 -11.79 -10.13 -7.40
CA THR A 102 -12.05 -9.30 -6.22
C THR A 102 -11.68 -7.82 -6.40
N CYS A 103 -10.96 -7.47 -7.48
CA CYS A 103 -10.68 -6.07 -7.80
C CYS A 103 -11.98 -5.30 -8.04
N LYS A 104 -12.27 -4.33 -7.19
CA LYS A 104 -13.46 -3.47 -7.31
C LYS A 104 -13.29 -2.42 -8.39
N MET A 105 -12.12 -1.80 -8.46
CA MET A 105 -11.80 -0.79 -9.45
C MET A 105 -10.71 -1.31 -10.38
N VAL A 106 -10.85 -1.04 -11.67
CA VAL A 106 -9.84 -1.37 -12.69
C VAL A 106 -9.47 -0.10 -13.43
N LEU A 107 -8.16 0.15 -13.50
CA LEU A 107 -7.57 1.25 -14.24
C LEU A 107 -6.75 0.68 -15.39
N GLU A 108 -7.13 1.00 -16.62
CA GLU A 108 -6.41 0.63 -17.84
C GLU A 108 -5.61 1.84 -18.35
N ILE A 109 -4.29 1.70 -18.45
CA ILE A 109 -3.40 2.72 -19.01
C ILE A 109 -3.08 2.30 -20.43
N ASN A 110 -3.53 3.10 -21.42
CA ASN A 110 -3.42 2.79 -22.84
C ASN A 110 -2.16 3.38 -23.52
N GLY A 111 -1.19 3.79 -22.72
CA GLY A 111 0.00 4.52 -23.16
C GLY A 111 -0.20 6.02 -23.21
N GLY A 112 0.89 6.78 -23.14
CA GLY A 112 0.86 8.23 -23.05
C GLY A 112 0.22 8.73 -21.72
N PHE A 113 -0.61 9.77 -21.85
CA PHE A 113 -1.21 10.46 -20.69
C PHE A 113 -2.67 10.10 -20.47
N THR A 114 -3.16 9.01 -21.09
CA THR A 114 -4.58 8.68 -21.07
C THR A 114 -4.83 7.26 -20.61
N GLY A 115 -5.97 7.05 -20.00
CA GLY A 115 -6.45 5.76 -19.60
C GLY A 115 -7.97 5.71 -19.47
N ARG A 116 -8.45 4.58 -18.98
CA ARG A 116 -9.86 4.37 -18.66
C ARG A 116 -9.96 3.71 -17.30
N TYR A 117 -10.94 4.10 -16.53
CA TYR A 117 -11.23 3.40 -15.28
C TYR A 117 -12.69 2.97 -15.23
N GLU A 118 -12.96 1.92 -14.50
CA GLU A 118 -14.29 1.46 -14.12
C GLU A 118 -14.32 1.27 -12.60
N ILE A 119 -15.35 1.77 -11.98
CA ILE A 119 -15.73 1.47 -10.61
C ILE A 119 -16.75 0.34 -10.71
N GLU A 120 -16.54 -0.73 -9.96
CA GLU A 120 -17.24 -2.00 -10.12
C GLU A 120 -16.85 -2.73 -11.43
N ARG A 121 -16.05 -3.77 -11.25
CA ARG A 121 -15.63 -4.65 -12.33
C ARG A 121 -16.87 -5.20 -13.03
N HIS A 122 -16.93 -5.05 -14.35
CA HIS A 122 -18.09 -5.34 -15.22
C HIS A 122 -19.14 -4.24 -15.32
N SER A 123 -18.93 -3.06 -14.75
CA SER A 123 -19.74 -1.91 -15.09
C SER A 123 -19.64 -1.60 -16.59
N GLN A 124 -20.77 -1.35 -17.23
CA GLN A 124 -20.76 -0.89 -18.62
C GLN A 124 -20.21 0.55 -18.75
N LYS A 125 -20.11 1.26 -17.64
CA LYS A 125 -19.64 2.66 -17.61
C LYS A 125 -18.15 2.71 -17.39
N LYS A 126 -17.41 2.98 -18.48
CA LYS A 126 -15.97 3.29 -18.43
C LYS A 126 -15.78 4.77 -18.61
N GLU A 127 -15.05 5.38 -17.70
CA GLU A 127 -14.72 6.79 -17.76
C GLU A 127 -13.28 6.99 -18.24
N LYS A 128 -13.05 8.06 -19.01
CA LYS A 128 -11.71 8.44 -19.45
C LYS A 128 -11.02 9.20 -18.35
N ILE A 129 -9.72 8.99 -18.23
CA ILE A 129 -8.86 9.71 -17.30
C ILE A 129 -7.60 10.18 -18.02
N ASN A 130 -7.12 11.36 -17.68
CA ASN A 130 -5.83 11.86 -18.08
C ASN A 130 -4.88 11.79 -16.88
N PHE A 131 -3.63 11.44 -17.14
CA PHE A 131 -2.59 11.31 -16.13
C PHE A 131 -1.51 12.37 -16.36
N ASP A 132 -0.92 12.79 -15.27
CA ASP A 132 0.39 13.42 -15.33
C ASP A 132 1.45 12.33 -15.51
N TYR A 133 2.43 12.62 -16.36
CA TYR A 133 3.53 11.71 -16.63
C TYR A 133 4.82 12.25 -16.01
N THR A 134 5.49 11.40 -15.29
CA THR A 134 6.82 11.70 -14.77
C THR A 134 7.83 10.75 -15.41
N GLU A 135 8.86 11.29 -16.03
CA GLU A 135 9.94 10.48 -16.57
C GLU A 135 10.64 9.69 -15.45
N LYS A 136 11.07 8.47 -15.79
CA LYS A 136 11.69 7.55 -14.85
C LYS A 136 12.88 8.16 -14.11
N ASN A 137 13.73 8.91 -14.81
CA ASN A 137 14.90 9.59 -14.23
C ASN A 137 14.50 10.65 -13.20
N ILE A 138 13.41 11.39 -13.45
CA ILE A 138 12.88 12.40 -12.54
C ILE A 138 12.28 11.70 -11.32
N ALA A 139 11.49 10.65 -11.53
CA ALA A 139 10.92 9.84 -10.45
C ALA A 139 12.02 9.26 -9.54
N GLU A 140 13.09 8.71 -10.12
CA GLU A 140 14.23 8.19 -9.34
C GLU A 140 14.94 9.28 -8.52
N LYS A 141 15.15 10.47 -9.10
CA LYS A 141 15.74 11.60 -8.37
C LYS A 141 14.84 12.04 -7.20
N LEU A 142 13.54 12.14 -7.45
CA LEU A 142 12.57 12.49 -6.41
C LEU A 142 12.58 11.46 -5.28
N ILE A 143 12.48 10.16 -5.59
CA ILE A 143 12.51 9.09 -4.61
C ILE A 143 13.78 9.14 -3.75
N ARG A 144 14.93 9.39 -4.38
CA ARG A 144 16.21 9.52 -3.65
C ARG A 144 16.25 10.76 -2.77
N SER A 145 15.69 11.89 -3.23
CA SER A 145 15.68 13.13 -2.42
C SER A 145 14.85 13.01 -1.15
N ILE A 146 13.77 12.23 -1.18
CA ILE A 146 12.90 12.00 -0.01
C ILE A 146 13.35 10.82 0.86
N SER A 147 14.34 10.04 0.44
CA SER A 147 14.77 8.81 1.13
C SER A 147 15.24 9.05 2.58
N GLY A 148 15.71 10.26 2.89
CA GLY A 148 16.14 10.66 4.23
C GLY A 148 15.00 11.00 5.19
N ILE A 149 13.78 11.20 4.67
CA ILE A 149 12.63 11.54 5.50
C ILE A 149 12.23 10.33 6.35
N LYS A 150 12.03 10.55 7.65
CA LYS A 150 11.46 9.54 8.53
C LYS A 150 9.95 9.68 8.52
N VAL A 151 9.25 8.59 8.20
CA VAL A 151 7.83 8.51 8.42
C VAL A 151 7.65 8.23 9.92
N MET A 152 7.10 9.18 10.64
CA MET A 152 6.76 8.99 12.04
C MET A 152 5.31 8.49 12.10
N GLU A 153 5.09 7.41 12.84
CA GLU A 153 3.74 7.06 13.26
C GLU A 153 3.29 8.15 14.22
N ILE A 154 2.19 8.81 13.90
CA ILE A 154 1.56 9.74 14.83
C ILE A 154 0.89 8.88 15.89
N GLU A 155 1.53 8.74 17.05
CA GLU A 155 0.82 8.29 18.23
C GLU A 155 -0.23 9.36 18.54
N GLU A 156 -1.51 9.05 18.38
CA GLU A 156 -2.64 9.93 18.71
C GLU A 156 -2.67 10.36 20.20
N LYS A 157 -1.70 9.88 21.00
CA LYS A 157 -1.55 10.23 22.43
C LYS A 157 -0.76 11.51 22.70
N ALA A 158 -0.12 12.11 21.73
CA ALA A 158 0.37 13.47 21.89
C ALA A 158 -0.82 14.41 21.69
N GLY A 159 -1.67 14.51 22.70
CA GLY A 159 -2.72 15.51 22.74
C GLY A 159 -2.09 16.85 22.40
N ILE A 160 -2.50 17.46 21.31
CA ILE A 160 -2.22 18.88 21.06
C ILE A 160 -2.76 19.58 22.29
N PRO A 161 -1.92 20.32 23.05
CA PRO A 161 -2.45 21.05 24.20
C PRO A 161 -3.59 21.94 23.70
N GLU A 162 -4.77 21.81 24.32
CA GLU A 162 -5.98 22.57 23.94
C GLU A 162 -5.76 24.08 24.00
N VAL A 163 -4.70 24.53 24.67
CA VAL A 163 -4.32 25.92 24.76
C VAL A 163 -2.80 26.04 24.59
N VAL A 164 -2.36 26.65 23.51
CA VAL A 164 -0.99 27.14 23.35
C VAL A 164 -1.00 28.61 23.77
N ASP A 165 -0.61 28.90 25.00
CA ASP A 165 -0.46 30.27 25.48
C ASP A 165 0.84 30.86 24.91
N PHE A 166 0.72 31.71 23.90
CA PHE A 166 1.85 32.42 23.26
C PHE A 166 2.34 33.63 24.05
N LEU A 167 1.72 33.98 25.17
CA LEU A 167 1.97 35.21 25.92
C LEU A 167 2.54 34.95 27.32
N GLY A 168 3.06 33.77 27.59
CA GLY A 168 3.81 33.52 28.83
C GLY A 168 5.24 34.11 28.78
N MET A 169 5.36 35.44 28.66
CA MET A 169 6.54 36.17 29.06
C MET A 169 6.22 36.99 30.30
#